data_98c6489d57792cfa4ad3697c50933290
#
_entry.id   98c6489d57792cfa4ad3697c50933290
#
_cell.length_a   1.000
_cell.length_b   1.000
_cell.length_c   1.000
_cell.angle_alpha   90.00
_cell.angle_beta   90.00
_cell.angle_gamma   90.00
#
_symmetry.space_group_name_H-M   'P 1'
#
loop_
_entity.id
_entity.type
_entity.pdbx_description
1 polymer ?
#
loop_
_entity_poly.entity_id
_entity_poly.type
_entity_poly.pdbx_seq_one_letter_code
_entity_poly.pdbx_strand_id
1 'polypeptide(L)'
;MDSDPLLTWGAVDWKDPDGGILRFLPYCPLVNHADNVEWDGLALIASSEDLALWSDQDKEEADSPGIVRDAMIANLGPSGRVVKEMVTLDDSDVACFPDPVPFNLLQKARSEKNRIWCIEPNLDDSKWVDMTLLIADSRTRVRSLLRAIGATRRVMKMAKIIAMEPPSINRTSFHIAASLQAAWWRNEMESVPLSLLDAIHERLAARLRGALSQLRTDLDGQVDDGDEKVMLVPVPQVRLPEVLEALGDLPEPEDFTMEEE
;
A
#
# COMPACT_ATOMS: atom_id res chain seq x y z
N MET A 1 4.47 -26.60 2.63
CA MET A 1 5.17 -25.30 2.71
C MET A 1 4.17 -24.32 2.19
N ASP A 2 3.51 -23.60 3.08
CA ASP A 2 2.55 -22.59 2.67
C ASP A 2 3.31 -21.50 1.91
N SER A 3 2.81 -21.17 0.70
CA SER A 3 3.37 -20.08 -0.12
C SER A 3 3.45 -18.82 0.74
N ASP A 4 4.57 -18.11 0.68
CA ASP A 4 4.72 -16.85 1.40
C ASP A 4 3.57 -15.90 1.01
N PRO A 5 2.64 -15.53 1.92
CA PRO A 5 1.49 -14.71 1.59
C PRO A 5 1.86 -13.34 1.01
N LEU A 6 3.13 -12.94 1.13
CA LEU A 6 3.65 -11.69 0.61
C LEU A 6 3.57 -11.52 -0.91
N LEU A 7 3.35 -12.59 -1.68
CA LEU A 7 3.33 -12.52 -3.14
C LEU A 7 1.96 -12.88 -3.75
N THR A 8 0.89 -12.63 -3.01
CA THR A 8 -0.49 -12.78 -3.50
C THR A 8 -0.82 -11.68 -4.52
N TRP A 9 -1.39 -12.05 -5.67
CA TRP A 9 -1.79 -11.13 -6.74
C TRP A 9 -3.32 -11.07 -6.94
N GLY A 10 -4.05 -12.09 -6.55
CA GLY A 10 -5.52 -12.10 -6.68
C GLY A 10 -6.20 -11.29 -5.58
N ALA A 11 -7.35 -10.73 -5.90
CA ALA A 11 -8.18 -10.02 -4.92
C ALA A 11 -8.58 -10.93 -3.75
N VAL A 12 -8.66 -10.35 -2.55
CA VAL A 12 -9.04 -11.02 -1.31
C VAL A 12 -10.21 -10.26 -0.68
N ASP A 13 -11.33 -10.95 -0.49
CA ASP A 13 -12.51 -10.36 0.14
C ASP A 13 -12.51 -10.64 1.64
N TRP A 14 -12.72 -9.58 2.43
CA TRP A 14 -12.99 -9.66 3.86
C TRP A 14 -14.39 -9.09 4.11
N LYS A 15 -15.25 -9.89 4.78
CA LYS A 15 -16.62 -9.50 5.11
C LYS A 15 -16.68 -8.91 6.50
N ASP A 16 -17.15 -7.66 6.61
CA ASP A 16 -17.38 -7.03 7.91
C ASP A 16 -18.61 -7.67 8.59
N PRO A 17 -18.52 -8.06 9.87
CA PRO A 17 -19.70 -8.55 10.62
C PRO A 17 -20.87 -7.56 10.64
N ASP A 18 -20.58 -6.26 10.58
CA ASP A 18 -21.59 -5.21 10.53
C ASP A 18 -22.17 -5.00 9.11
N GLY A 19 -21.64 -5.73 8.11
CA GLY A 19 -22.06 -5.79 6.71
C GLY A 19 -21.11 -5.06 5.76
N GLY A 20 -21.21 -5.42 4.47
CA GLY A 20 -20.34 -4.97 3.40
C GLY A 20 -19.05 -5.77 3.25
N ILE A 21 -18.32 -5.49 2.18
CA ILE A 21 -17.10 -6.20 1.80
C ILE A 21 -15.96 -5.20 1.62
N LEU A 22 -14.82 -5.43 2.30
CA LEU A 22 -13.53 -4.87 1.92
C LEU A 22 -12.90 -5.83 0.91
N ARG A 23 -12.77 -5.40 -0.33
CA ARG A 23 -12.10 -6.14 -1.40
C ARG A 23 -10.68 -5.64 -1.53
N PHE A 24 -9.75 -6.36 -0.97
CA PHE A 24 -8.33 -6.04 -1.08
C PHE A 24 -7.80 -6.43 -2.44
N LEU A 25 -7.14 -5.47 -3.10
CA LEU A 25 -6.41 -5.68 -4.33
C LEU A 25 -4.90 -5.62 -4.02
N PRO A 26 -4.25 -6.79 -3.79
CA PRO A 26 -2.83 -6.82 -3.53
C PRO A 26 -2.05 -6.38 -4.76
N TYR A 27 -1.11 -5.46 -4.59
CA TYR A 27 -0.28 -5.00 -5.69
C TYR A 27 1.20 -4.90 -5.28
N CYS A 28 2.08 -4.97 -6.26
CA CYS A 28 3.48 -4.68 -6.08
C CYS A 28 3.73 -3.21 -6.39
N PRO A 29 4.25 -2.40 -5.44
CA PRO A 29 4.58 -1.00 -5.73
C PRO A 29 5.45 -0.84 -6.97
N LEU A 30 5.18 0.22 -7.73
CA LEU A 30 5.86 0.57 -8.98
C LEU A 30 5.67 -0.45 -10.12
N VAL A 31 4.72 -1.38 -9.99
CA VAL A 31 4.36 -2.33 -11.06
C VAL A 31 2.97 -2.01 -11.56
N ASN A 32 2.85 -1.76 -12.86
CA ASN A 32 1.57 -1.50 -13.51
C ASN A 32 0.86 -2.83 -13.78
N HIS A 33 0.00 -3.22 -12.85
CA HIS A 33 -0.82 -4.41 -12.94
C HIS A 33 -2.30 -4.01 -12.83
N ALA A 34 -3.07 -4.29 -13.85
CA ALA A 34 -4.50 -3.98 -13.88
C ALA A 34 -5.33 -5.25 -13.61
N ASP A 35 -6.14 -5.19 -12.56
CA ASP A 35 -7.22 -6.14 -12.34
C ASP A 35 -8.56 -5.45 -12.58
N ASN A 36 -9.44 -6.13 -13.33
CA ASN A 36 -10.76 -5.62 -13.57
C ASN A 36 -11.72 -6.15 -12.50
N VAL A 37 -11.86 -5.40 -11.41
CA VAL A 37 -12.76 -5.72 -10.30
C VAL A 37 -13.88 -4.69 -10.22
N GLU A 38 -15.07 -5.12 -9.83
CA GLU A 38 -16.22 -4.26 -9.58
C GLU A 38 -16.23 -3.82 -8.12
N TRP A 39 -16.61 -2.55 -7.88
CA TRP A 39 -16.61 -1.92 -6.57
C TRP A 39 -17.53 -0.70 -6.52
N ASP A 40 -18.02 -0.33 -5.33
CA ASP A 40 -18.92 0.82 -5.09
C ASP A 40 -18.17 2.04 -4.53
N GLY A 41 -17.02 1.82 -3.89
CA GLY A 41 -16.18 2.87 -3.31
C GLY A 41 -14.71 2.48 -3.25
N LEU A 42 -13.82 3.47 -3.16
CA LEU A 42 -12.38 3.30 -3.15
C LEU A 42 -11.79 3.78 -1.83
N ALA A 43 -11.07 2.91 -1.12
CA ALA A 43 -10.29 3.27 0.07
C ALA A 43 -8.80 3.15 -0.24
N LEU A 44 -8.07 4.27 -0.18
CA LEU A 44 -6.63 4.32 -0.43
C LEU A 44 -5.88 4.33 0.89
N ILE A 45 -4.93 3.39 1.08
CA ILE A 45 -4.01 3.41 2.23
C ILE A 45 -2.94 4.47 1.98
N ALA A 46 -3.37 5.71 2.03
CA ALA A 46 -2.61 6.92 1.79
C ALA A 46 -3.32 8.08 2.47
N SER A 47 -2.62 9.19 2.71
CA SER A 47 -3.20 10.46 3.16
C SER A 47 -3.65 11.32 1.96
N SER A 48 -4.40 12.38 2.20
CA SER A 48 -4.74 13.35 1.13
C SER A 48 -3.51 14.09 0.60
N GLU A 49 -2.50 14.30 1.44
CA GLU A 49 -1.22 14.87 1.02
C GLU A 49 -0.48 13.95 0.03
N ASP A 50 -0.56 12.62 0.21
CA ASP A 50 0.02 11.66 -0.72
C ASP A 50 -0.67 11.70 -2.09
N LEU A 51 -2.00 11.89 -2.12
CA LEU A 51 -2.74 12.03 -3.39
C LEU A 51 -2.29 13.26 -4.17
N ALA A 52 -2.02 14.37 -3.46
CA ALA A 52 -1.48 15.59 -4.08
C ALA A 52 -0.07 15.32 -4.65
N LEU A 53 0.79 14.63 -3.89
CA LEU A 53 2.13 14.25 -4.32
C LEU A 53 2.09 13.36 -5.58
N TRP A 54 1.20 12.37 -5.65
CA TRP A 54 1.06 11.55 -6.86
C TRP A 54 0.66 12.36 -8.09
N SER A 55 -0.24 13.34 -7.92
CA SER A 55 -0.66 14.21 -9.00
C SER A 55 0.49 15.10 -9.50
N ASP A 56 1.39 15.53 -8.62
CA ASP A 56 2.56 16.31 -9.00
C ASP A 56 3.63 15.43 -9.67
N GLN A 57 3.86 14.21 -9.17
CA GLN A 57 4.74 13.23 -9.82
C GLN A 57 4.27 12.87 -11.24
N ASP A 58 2.96 12.70 -11.44
CA ASP A 58 2.41 12.43 -12.78
C ASP A 58 2.70 13.57 -13.76
N LYS A 59 2.56 14.83 -13.32
CA LYS A 59 2.92 16.00 -14.13
C LYS A 59 4.42 16.04 -14.43
N GLU A 60 5.26 15.79 -13.44
CA GLU A 60 6.71 15.76 -13.61
C GLU A 60 7.14 14.66 -14.59
N GLU A 61 6.55 13.47 -14.49
CA GLU A 61 6.80 12.37 -15.44
C GLU A 61 6.28 12.69 -16.86
N ALA A 62 5.16 13.39 -16.98
CA ALA A 62 4.65 13.84 -18.28
C ALA A 62 5.59 14.88 -18.96
N ASP A 63 6.14 15.80 -18.16
CA ASP A 63 7.06 16.85 -18.65
C ASP A 63 8.49 16.31 -18.90
N SER A 64 8.93 15.35 -18.08
CA SER A 64 10.29 14.79 -18.11
C SER A 64 10.29 13.31 -17.78
N PRO A 65 9.96 12.41 -18.72
CA PRO A 65 9.82 10.98 -18.47
C PRO A 65 11.06 10.35 -17.82
N GLY A 66 10.85 9.67 -16.70
CA GLY A 66 11.88 8.99 -15.93
C GLY A 66 12.58 9.85 -14.88
N ILE A 67 12.18 11.12 -14.69
CA ILE A 67 12.84 12.02 -13.73
C ILE A 67 12.67 11.54 -12.28
N VAL A 68 11.48 11.09 -11.90
CA VAL A 68 11.21 10.58 -10.55
C VAL A 68 12.00 9.30 -10.29
N ARG A 69 12.00 8.39 -11.25
CA ARG A 69 12.81 7.18 -11.24
C ARG A 69 14.30 7.48 -11.06
N ASP A 70 14.84 8.39 -11.83
CA ASP A 70 16.27 8.72 -11.80
C ASP A 70 16.64 9.42 -10.48
N ALA A 71 15.77 10.25 -9.93
CA ALA A 71 15.91 10.83 -8.59
C ALA A 71 15.91 9.76 -7.50
N MET A 72 15.01 8.78 -7.57
CA MET A 72 14.97 7.66 -6.63
C MET A 72 16.24 6.80 -6.69
N ILE A 73 16.76 6.52 -7.88
CA ILE A 73 18.01 5.77 -8.06
C ILE A 73 19.21 6.55 -7.53
N ALA A 74 19.22 7.87 -7.66
CA ALA A 74 20.29 8.74 -7.15
C ALA A 74 20.32 8.78 -5.63
N ASN A 75 19.20 8.54 -4.94
CA ASN A 75 19.15 8.36 -3.51
C ASN A 75 19.86 7.05 -3.12
N LEU A 76 21.11 7.19 -2.67
CA LEU A 76 22.00 6.08 -2.31
C LEU A 76 21.44 5.31 -1.08
N GLY A 77 20.75 4.20 -1.32
CA GLY A 77 20.20 3.36 -0.26
C GLY A 77 19.58 2.08 -0.80
N PRO A 78 19.00 1.23 0.08
CA PRO A 78 18.33 0.00 -0.37
C PRO A 78 17.18 0.26 -1.34
N SER A 79 16.38 1.30 -1.12
CA SER A 79 15.26 1.69 -1.99
C SER A 79 15.71 2.04 -3.40
N GLY A 80 16.68 2.94 -3.55
CA GLY A 80 17.24 3.30 -4.86
C GLY A 80 17.87 2.10 -5.58
N ARG A 81 18.47 1.16 -4.83
CA ARG A 81 18.97 -0.09 -5.41
C ARG A 81 17.86 -1.00 -5.90
N VAL A 82 16.76 -1.10 -5.14
CA VAL A 82 15.58 -1.88 -5.56
C VAL A 82 15.02 -1.33 -6.86
N VAL A 83 14.78 0.00 -6.95
CA VAL A 83 14.31 0.64 -8.18
C VAL A 83 15.29 0.39 -9.35
N LYS A 84 16.58 0.51 -9.12
CA LYS A 84 17.61 0.21 -10.14
C LYS A 84 17.53 -1.22 -10.65
N GLU A 85 17.36 -2.21 -9.75
CA GLU A 85 17.20 -3.60 -10.17
C GLU A 85 15.88 -3.83 -10.92
N MET A 86 14.78 -3.16 -10.51
CA MET A 86 13.51 -3.22 -11.24
C MET A 86 13.65 -2.70 -12.68
N VAL A 87 14.35 -1.59 -12.88
CA VAL A 87 14.64 -1.05 -14.22
C VAL A 87 15.42 -2.04 -15.09
N THR A 88 16.31 -2.87 -14.49
CA THR A 88 17.07 -3.87 -15.27
C THR A 88 16.23 -5.05 -15.76
N LEU A 89 14.96 -5.16 -15.32
CA LEU A 89 14.05 -6.19 -15.80
C LEU A 89 13.56 -5.94 -17.24
N ASP A 90 13.83 -4.73 -17.77
CA ASP A 90 13.49 -4.33 -19.15
C ASP A 90 12.00 -4.58 -19.48
N ASP A 91 11.12 -4.21 -18.56
CA ASP A 91 9.69 -4.39 -18.65
C ASP A 91 9.02 -3.04 -18.46
N SER A 92 8.27 -2.56 -19.44
CA SER A 92 7.62 -1.24 -19.45
C SER A 92 6.58 -1.05 -18.33
N ASP A 93 6.06 -2.15 -17.76
CA ASP A 93 5.11 -2.11 -16.67
C ASP A 93 5.79 -2.24 -15.28
N VAL A 94 7.12 -2.15 -15.23
CA VAL A 94 7.91 -2.22 -14.00
C VAL A 94 8.72 -0.94 -13.82
N ALA A 95 8.85 -0.50 -12.57
CA ALA A 95 9.47 0.78 -12.17
C ALA A 95 8.72 2.00 -12.73
N CYS A 96 7.39 1.98 -12.67
CA CYS A 96 6.49 3.05 -13.09
C CYS A 96 6.27 4.05 -11.94
N PHE A 97 6.15 5.35 -12.29
CA PHE A 97 5.86 6.45 -11.36
C PHE A 97 4.77 7.36 -11.91
N PRO A 98 3.89 7.92 -11.05
CA PRO A 98 3.67 7.53 -9.65
C PRO A 98 3.31 6.06 -9.53
N ASP A 99 3.11 5.54 -8.29
CA ASP A 99 2.69 4.14 -8.09
C ASP A 99 1.41 3.84 -8.89
N PRO A 100 1.48 3.01 -9.94
CA PRO A 100 0.45 3.03 -10.98
C PRO A 100 -0.88 2.43 -10.52
N VAL A 101 -0.89 1.42 -9.64
CA VAL A 101 -2.15 0.75 -9.28
C VAL A 101 -3.05 1.68 -8.48
N PRO A 102 -2.64 2.24 -7.33
CA PRO A 102 -3.50 3.16 -6.58
C PRO A 102 -3.79 4.45 -7.37
N PHE A 103 -2.83 4.96 -8.15
CA PHE A 103 -3.03 6.17 -8.95
C PHE A 103 -4.07 5.96 -10.07
N ASN A 104 -4.00 4.87 -10.83
CA ASN A 104 -4.97 4.57 -11.87
C ASN A 104 -6.39 4.36 -11.30
N LEU A 105 -6.49 3.70 -10.12
CA LEU A 105 -7.77 3.53 -9.43
C LEU A 105 -8.34 4.87 -8.96
N LEU A 106 -7.49 5.77 -8.43
CA LEU A 106 -7.89 7.13 -8.08
C LEU A 106 -8.43 7.89 -9.29
N GLN A 107 -7.73 7.87 -10.43
CA GLN A 107 -8.18 8.53 -11.66
C GLN A 107 -9.51 7.94 -12.16
N LYS A 108 -9.66 6.62 -12.10
CA LYS A 108 -10.93 5.95 -12.45
C LYS A 108 -12.06 6.40 -11.52
N ALA A 109 -11.84 6.37 -10.20
CA ALA A 109 -12.84 6.80 -9.21
C ALA A 109 -13.30 8.24 -9.45
N ARG A 110 -12.36 9.16 -9.69
CA ARG A 110 -12.65 10.56 -10.02
C ARG A 110 -13.47 10.70 -11.30
N SER A 111 -13.11 9.95 -12.35
CA SER A 111 -13.83 10.00 -13.62
C SER A 111 -15.27 9.48 -13.54
N GLU A 112 -15.48 8.48 -12.70
CA GLU A 112 -16.78 7.84 -12.45
C GLU A 112 -17.57 8.53 -11.34
N LYS A 113 -16.95 9.50 -10.62
CA LYS A 113 -17.51 10.21 -9.45
C LYS A 113 -17.84 9.26 -8.30
N ASN A 114 -17.05 8.20 -8.14
CA ASN A 114 -17.15 7.30 -7.01
C ASN A 114 -16.58 7.94 -5.75
N ARG A 115 -17.09 7.55 -4.59
CA ARG A 115 -16.59 8.02 -3.31
C ARG A 115 -15.19 7.47 -3.05
N ILE A 116 -14.32 8.33 -2.52
CA ILE A 116 -12.90 8.03 -2.22
C ILE A 116 -12.64 8.32 -0.75
N TRP A 117 -11.93 7.41 -0.06
CA TRP A 117 -11.49 7.58 1.31
C TRP A 117 -9.97 7.47 1.40
N CYS A 118 -9.35 8.44 2.08
CA CYS A 118 -7.95 8.40 2.48
C CYS A 118 -7.83 7.74 3.84
N ILE A 119 -7.27 6.54 3.90
CA ILE A 119 -7.26 5.73 5.13
C ILE A 119 -6.14 6.16 6.07
N GLU A 120 -4.96 6.56 5.58
CA GLU A 120 -3.93 7.12 6.45
C GLU A 120 -4.34 8.55 6.87
N PRO A 121 -4.26 8.89 8.18
CA PRO A 121 -4.53 10.24 8.64
C PRO A 121 -3.53 11.25 8.08
N ASN A 122 -3.97 12.50 7.94
CA ASN A 122 -3.12 13.62 7.54
C ASN A 122 -2.18 14.06 8.66
N LEU A 123 -1.27 14.99 8.35
CA LEU A 123 -0.26 15.50 9.30
C LEU A 123 -0.86 16.41 10.42
N ASP A 124 -2.13 16.73 10.39
CA ASP A 124 -2.86 17.40 11.46
C ASP A 124 -3.29 16.44 12.59
N ASP A 125 -3.30 15.13 12.34
CA ASP A 125 -3.55 14.12 13.36
C ASP A 125 -2.31 13.87 14.23
N SER A 126 -2.30 14.47 15.42
CA SER A 126 -1.15 14.40 16.33
C SER A 126 -0.77 12.97 16.75
N LYS A 127 -1.77 12.07 16.92
CA LYS A 127 -1.49 10.67 17.29
C LYS A 127 -0.79 9.93 16.15
N TRP A 128 -1.23 10.18 14.91
CA TRP A 128 -0.59 9.60 13.73
C TRP A 128 0.83 10.12 13.54
N VAL A 129 1.01 11.43 13.70
CA VAL A 129 2.33 12.06 13.64
C VAL A 129 3.26 11.49 14.71
N ASP A 130 2.79 11.34 15.94
CA ASP A 130 3.60 10.73 17.01
C ASP A 130 4.03 9.30 16.67
N MET A 131 3.15 8.47 16.12
CA MET A 131 3.47 7.10 15.69
C MET A 131 4.49 7.10 14.55
N THR A 132 4.32 7.94 13.53
CA THR A 132 5.26 8.04 12.40
C THR A 132 6.62 8.58 12.83
N LEU A 133 6.68 9.53 13.76
CA LEU A 133 7.93 9.99 14.38
C LEU A 133 8.63 8.88 15.16
N LEU A 134 7.92 8.04 15.89
CA LEU A 134 8.49 6.87 16.58
C LEU A 134 9.08 5.85 15.61
N ILE A 135 8.45 5.65 14.44
CA ILE A 135 9.05 4.82 13.37
C ILE A 135 10.35 5.44 12.89
N ALA A 136 10.35 6.74 12.57
CA ALA A 136 11.54 7.45 12.12
C ALA A 136 12.66 7.38 13.15
N ASP A 137 12.35 7.60 14.44
CA ASP A 137 13.31 7.46 15.55
C ASP A 137 13.89 6.05 15.65
N SER A 138 13.04 5.01 15.50
CA SER A 138 13.49 3.62 15.55
C SER A 138 14.55 3.31 14.47
N ARG A 139 14.42 3.95 13.30
CA ARG A 139 15.35 3.80 12.16
C ARG A 139 16.65 4.56 12.35
N THR A 140 16.67 5.63 13.15
CA THR A 140 17.87 6.47 13.40
C THR A 140 18.69 6.01 14.60
N ARG A 141 18.25 5.02 15.37
CA ARG A 141 19.01 4.45 16.49
C ARG A 141 20.32 3.84 16.03
N VAL A 142 21.34 3.91 16.87
CA VAL A 142 22.70 3.41 16.57
C VAL A 142 22.70 1.98 16.04
N ARG A 143 21.88 1.10 16.61
CA ARG A 143 21.73 -0.29 16.11
C ARG A 143 21.21 -0.35 14.70
N SER A 144 20.19 0.48 14.39
CA SER A 144 19.58 0.56 13.06
C SER A 144 20.56 1.14 12.03
N LEU A 145 21.32 2.18 12.42
CA LEU A 145 22.38 2.74 11.59
C LEU A 145 23.50 1.73 11.30
N LEU A 146 23.92 0.94 12.30
CA LEU A 146 24.89 -0.14 12.09
C LEU A 146 24.33 -1.23 11.17
N ARG A 147 23.02 -1.56 11.27
CA ARG A 147 22.35 -2.47 10.35
C ARG A 147 22.24 -1.94 8.93
N ALA A 148 22.11 -0.63 8.75
CA ALA A 148 22.10 0.00 7.42
C ALA A 148 23.40 -0.29 6.65
N ILE A 149 24.51 -0.51 7.36
CA ILE A 149 25.75 -1.02 6.75
C ILE A 149 25.47 -2.42 6.18
N GLY A 150 25.55 -2.55 4.84
CA GLY A 150 25.30 -3.79 4.14
C GLY A 150 23.79 -4.14 3.94
N ALA A 151 22.86 -3.25 4.29
CA ALA A 151 21.42 -3.45 4.09
C ALA A 151 21.11 -3.80 2.63
N THR A 152 21.66 -3.07 1.67
CA THR A 152 21.51 -3.35 0.23
C THR A 152 21.86 -4.81 -0.11
N ARG A 153 22.99 -5.32 0.43
CA ARG A 153 23.41 -6.70 0.17
C ARG A 153 22.45 -7.72 0.78
N ARG A 154 21.91 -7.42 1.99
CA ARG A 154 20.92 -8.30 2.64
C ARG A 154 19.62 -8.32 1.86
N VAL A 155 19.11 -7.15 1.44
CA VAL A 155 17.90 -7.03 0.62
C VAL A 155 18.05 -7.82 -0.68
N MET A 156 19.15 -7.64 -1.42
CA MET A 156 19.37 -8.38 -2.66
C MET A 156 19.48 -9.90 -2.44
N LYS A 157 20.10 -10.34 -1.34
CA LYS A 157 20.16 -11.76 -0.99
C LYS A 157 18.77 -12.32 -0.66
N MET A 158 17.99 -11.59 0.13
CA MET A 158 16.63 -11.99 0.52
C MET A 158 15.71 -12.03 -0.70
N ALA A 159 15.75 -11.00 -1.56
CA ALA A 159 14.98 -10.98 -2.80
C ALA A 159 15.22 -12.21 -3.67
N LYS A 160 16.49 -12.64 -3.79
CA LYS A 160 16.83 -13.88 -4.53
C LYS A 160 16.20 -15.12 -3.89
N ILE A 161 16.15 -15.18 -2.56
CA ILE A 161 15.53 -16.32 -1.85
C ILE A 161 14.03 -16.34 -2.12
N ILE A 162 13.36 -15.20 -1.99
CA ILE A 162 11.92 -15.08 -2.25
C ILE A 162 11.62 -15.41 -3.72
N ALA A 163 12.43 -14.93 -4.65
CA ALA A 163 12.25 -15.20 -6.08
C ALA A 163 12.46 -16.67 -6.49
N MET A 164 13.01 -17.52 -5.60
CA MET A 164 13.11 -18.96 -5.83
C MET A 164 11.80 -19.71 -5.56
N GLU A 165 10.84 -19.07 -4.90
CA GLU A 165 9.51 -19.63 -4.69
C GLU A 165 8.74 -19.67 -6.03
N PRO A 166 7.82 -20.65 -6.20
CA PRO A 166 7.00 -20.71 -7.41
C PRO A 166 6.21 -19.41 -7.59
N PRO A 167 6.26 -18.80 -8.78
CA PRO A 167 5.53 -17.55 -9.02
C PRO A 167 4.02 -17.80 -9.01
N SER A 168 3.28 -16.95 -8.32
CA SER A 168 1.82 -16.95 -8.33
C SER A 168 1.24 -16.11 -9.50
N ILE A 169 2.11 -15.56 -10.34
CA ILE A 169 1.78 -14.81 -11.55
C ILE A 169 2.62 -15.30 -12.74
N ASN A 170 2.01 -15.37 -13.92
CA ASN A 170 2.68 -15.85 -15.15
C ASN A 170 3.67 -14.84 -15.78
N ARG A 171 4.05 -13.79 -15.06
CA ARG A 171 4.99 -12.76 -15.54
C ARG A 171 6.21 -12.71 -14.63
N THR A 172 7.32 -13.22 -15.11
CA THR A 172 8.57 -13.37 -14.33
C THR A 172 9.09 -12.02 -13.80
N SER A 173 9.01 -10.94 -14.59
CA SER A 173 9.41 -9.60 -14.18
C SER A 173 8.62 -9.12 -12.96
N PHE A 174 7.31 -9.36 -12.93
CA PHE A 174 6.44 -9.01 -11.80
C PHE A 174 6.79 -9.80 -10.54
N HIS A 175 7.04 -11.11 -10.69
CA HIS A 175 7.48 -11.94 -9.57
C HIS A 175 8.81 -11.47 -8.98
N ILE A 176 9.79 -11.12 -9.84
CA ILE A 176 11.08 -10.59 -9.38
C ILE A 176 10.90 -9.21 -8.72
N ALA A 177 10.10 -8.32 -9.30
CA ALA A 177 9.81 -7.00 -8.74
C ALA A 177 9.16 -7.13 -7.35
N ALA A 178 8.15 -8.00 -7.21
CA ALA A 178 7.50 -8.28 -5.92
C ALA A 178 8.48 -8.85 -4.88
N SER A 179 9.39 -9.73 -5.30
CA SER A 179 10.43 -10.28 -4.42
C SER A 179 11.41 -9.19 -3.93
N LEU A 180 11.77 -8.24 -4.79
CA LEU A 180 12.60 -7.08 -4.44
C LEU A 180 11.89 -6.17 -3.43
N GLN A 181 10.62 -5.86 -3.67
CA GLN A 181 9.81 -5.03 -2.79
C GLN A 181 9.59 -5.71 -1.43
N ALA A 182 9.28 -7.00 -1.41
CA ALA A 182 9.10 -7.76 -0.17
C ALA A 182 10.39 -7.79 0.67
N ALA A 183 11.53 -8.02 0.05
CA ALA A 183 12.81 -8.03 0.73
C ALA A 183 13.18 -6.64 1.29
N TRP A 184 12.89 -5.58 0.54
CA TRP A 184 13.10 -4.21 0.99
C TRP A 184 12.19 -3.88 2.18
N TRP A 185 10.90 -4.15 2.09
CA TRP A 185 9.93 -3.92 3.16
C TRP A 185 10.33 -4.62 4.47
N ARG A 186 10.66 -5.91 4.41
CA ARG A 186 11.14 -6.66 5.58
C ARG A 186 12.37 -6.00 6.23
N ASN A 187 13.32 -5.52 5.41
CA ASN A 187 14.51 -4.83 5.93
C ASN A 187 14.14 -3.50 6.60
N GLU A 188 13.17 -2.74 6.06
CA GLU A 188 12.71 -1.47 6.63
C GLU A 188 11.97 -1.68 7.95
N MET A 189 11.13 -2.69 8.04
CA MET A 189 10.31 -2.98 9.22
C MET A 189 11.10 -3.68 10.34
N GLU A 190 12.25 -4.30 10.05
CA GLU A 190 13.05 -5.05 11.05
C GLU A 190 13.45 -4.23 12.29
N SER A 191 13.58 -2.92 12.16
CA SER A 191 13.96 -2.03 13.25
C SER A 191 12.78 -1.42 14.00
N VAL A 192 11.57 -1.55 13.49
CA VAL A 192 10.36 -0.97 14.09
C VAL A 192 9.84 -1.91 15.17
N PRO A 193 9.49 -1.41 16.37
CA PRO A 193 8.87 -2.23 17.41
C PRO A 193 7.54 -2.83 16.94
N LEU A 194 7.31 -4.13 17.18
CA LEU A 194 6.07 -4.81 16.78
C LEU A 194 4.83 -4.11 17.34
N SER A 195 4.83 -3.74 18.62
CA SER A 195 3.70 -3.04 19.23
C SER A 195 3.34 -1.71 18.57
N LEU A 196 4.31 -1.06 17.89
CA LEU A 196 4.06 0.16 17.13
C LEU A 196 3.43 -0.17 15.76
N LEU A 197 3.90 -1.25 15.12
CA LEU A 197 3.31 -1.74 13.89
C LEU A 197 1.87 -2.21 14.12
N ASP A 198 1.64 -2.96 15.21
CA ASP A 198 0.31 -3.44 15.61
C ASP A 198 -0.65 -2.25 15.79
N ALA A 199 -0.24 -1.21 16.53
CA ALA A 199 -1.06 -0.02 16.75
C ALA A 199 -1.40 0.74 15.45
N ILE A 200 -0.48 0.77 14.49
CA ILE A 200 -0.71 1.37 13.18
C ILE A 200 -1.72 0.54 12.38
N HIS A 201 -1.53 -0.78 12.32
CA HIS A 201 -2.43 -1.65 11.56
C HIS A 201 -3.82 -1.72 12.20
N GLU A 202 -3.92 -1.73 13.53
CA GLU A 202 -5.20 -1.63 14.26
C GLU A 202 -5.95 -0.35 13.86
N ARG A 203 -5.26 0.79 13.83
CA ARG A 203 -5.88 2.05 13.44
C ARG A 203 -6.29 2.07 11.97
N LEU A 204 -5.47 1.55 11.06
CA LEU A 204 -5.83 1.43 9.64
C LEU A 204 -7.06 0.53 9.47
N ALA A 205 -7.13 -0.58 10.20
CA ALA A 205 -8.28 -1.48 10.20
C ALA A 205 -9.55 -0.79 10.74
N ALA A 206 -9.46 -0.02 11.83
CA ALA A 206 -10.56 0.77 12.36
C ALA A 206 -11.08 1.80 11.34
N ARG A 207 -10.18 2.49 10.63
CA ARG A 207 -10.53 3.46 9.58
C ARG A 207 -11.11 2.80 8.33
N LEU A 208 -10.62 1.63 7.92
CA LEU A 208 -11.20 0.84 6.82
C LEU A 208 -12.64 0.43 7.15
N ARG A 209 -12.91 -0.03 8.37
CA ARG A 209 -14.26 -0.36 8.83
C ARG A 209 -15.15 0.89 8.89
N GLY A 210 -14.63 2.02 9.36
CA GLY A 210 -15.34 3.30 9.36
C GLY A 210 -15.71 3.76 7.95
N ALA A 211 -14.78 3.69 7.00
CA ALA A 211 -15.03 4.01 5.60
C ALA A 211 -16.10 3.10 4.98
N LEU A 212 -16.05 1.79 5.25
CA LEU A 212 -17.05 0.83 4.78
C LEU A 212 -18.43 1.12 5.37
N SER A 213 -18.50 1.46 6.66
CA SER A 213 -19.73 1.90 7.32
C SER A 213 -20.32 3.14 6.65
N GLN A 214 -19.49 4.13 6.32
CA GLN A 214 -19.90 5.32 5.60
C GLN A 214 -20.33 5.05 4.16
N LEU A 215 -19.70 4.07 3.47
CA LEU A 215 -20.13 3.66 2.13
C LEU A 215 -21.54 3.04 2.14
N ARG A 216 -21.89 2.30 3.19
CA ARG A 216 -23.20 1.66 3.37
C ARG A 216 -24.30 2.63 3.77
N THR A 217 -23.93 3.78 4.29
CA THR A 217 -24.87 4.81 4.70
C THR A 217 -25.05 5.78 3.53
N ASP A 218 -26.29 5.97 3.08
CA ASP A 218 -26.60 6.96 2.05
C ASP A 218 -26.42 8.39 2.58
N LEU A 219 -26.55 9.38 1.69
CA LEU A 219 -26.43 10.81 2.04
C LEU A 219 -27.51 11.28 3.04
N ASP A 220 -28.61 10.55 3.16
CA ASP A 220 -29.71 10.83 4.07
C ASP A 220 -29.56 10.09 5.42
N GLY A 221 -28.44 9.36 5.62
CA GLY A 221 -28.13 8.63 6.85
C GLY A 221 -28.92 7.31 7.01
N GLN A 222 -29.53 6.81 5.94
CA GLN A 222 -30.18 5.51 5.94
C GLN A 222 -29.22 4.41 5.48
N VAL A 223 -29.22 3.29 6.19
CA VAL A 223 -28.45 2.11 5.76
C VAL A 223 -29.14 1.52 4.54
N ASP A 224 -28.41 1.40 3.44
CA ASP A 224 -28.88 0.75 2.23
C ASP A 224 -28.92 -0.77 2.49
N ASP A 225 -30.11 -1.30 2.77
CA ASP A 225 -30.36 -2.74 2.97
C ASP A 225 -30.39 -3.52 1.62
N GLY A 226 -30.04 -2.88 0.51
CA GLY A 226 -29.98 -3.47 -0.82
C GLY A 226 -28.81 -4.42 -1.03
N ASP A 227 -28.08 -4.20 -2.11
CA ASP A 227 -26.92 -5.03 -2.48
C ASP A 227 -25.75 -4.84 -1.48
N GLU A 228 -25.01 -5.93 -1.21
CA GLU A 228 -23.83 -5.92 -0.33
C GLU A 228 -22.77 -4.98 -0.91
N LYS A 229 -22.54 -3.81 -0.30
CA LYS A 229 -21.57 -2.79 -0.77
C LYS A 229 -20.14 -3.31 -0.75
N VAL A 230 -19.41 -3.05 -1.81
CA VAL A 230 -18.01 -3.46 -1.98
C VAL A 230 -17.11 -2.24 -2.02
N MET A 231 -16.19 -2.16 -1.06
CA MET A 231 -15.14 -1.15 -1.02
C MET A 231 -13.84 -1.76 -1.52
N LEU A 232 -13.27 -1.20 -2.60
CA LEU A 232 -11.97 -1.61 -3.11
C LEU A 232 -10.85 -0.98 -2.31
N VAL A 233 -9.89 -1.81 -1.90
CA VAL A 233 -8.72 -1.39 -1.11
C VAL A 233 -7.45 -1.87 -1.81
N PRO A 234 -6.81 -1.05 -2.66
CA PRO A 234 -5.47 -1.39 -3.15
C PRO A 234 -4.49 -1.40 -1.97
N VAL A 235 -3.78 -2.49 -1.80
CA VAL A 235 -2.84 -2.68 -0.70
C VAL A 235 -1.52 -3.24 -1.21
N PRO A 236 -0.36 -2.69 -0.83
CA PRO A 236 0.91 -3.35 -1.11
C PRO A 236 0.89 -4.78 -0.58
N GLN A 237 1.26 -5.77 -1.40
CA GLN A 237 1.22 -7.20 -1.04
C GLN A 237 1.83 -7.48 0.33
N VAL A 238 2.90 -6.77 0.64
CA VAL A 238 3.66 -6.92 1.89
C VAL A 238 2.91 -6.45 3.15
N ARG A 239 1.88 -5.62 2.99
CA ARG A 239 1.05 -5.09 4.10
C ARG A 239 -0.26 -5.87 4.29
N LEU A 240 -0.65 -6.67 3.30
CA LEU A 240 -1.93 -7.37 3.31
C LEU A 240 -2.10 -8.30 4.54
N PRO A 241 -1.11 -9.15 4.90
CA PRO A 241 -1.27 -10.06 6.04
C PRO A 241 -1.54 -9.30 7.35
N GLU A 242 -0.78 -8.25 7.61
CA GLU A 242 -0.89 -7.45 8.84
C GLU A 242 -2.23 -6.69 8.91
N VAL A 243 -2.70 -6.17 7.77
CA VAL A 243 -4.02 -5.51 7.68
C VAL A 243 -5.15 -6.51 7.92
N LEU A 244 -5.07 -7.71 7.34
CA LEU A 244 -6.08 -8.76 7.55
C LEU A 244 -6.07 -9.28 8.98
N GLU A 245 -4.90 -9.42 9.61
CA GLU A 245 -4.77 -9.79 11.02
C GLU A 245 -5.44 -8.75 11.93
N ALA A 246 -5.14 -7.46 11.73
CA ALA A 246 -5.73 -6.37 12.49
C ALA A 246 -7.26 -6.27 12.30
N LEU A 247 -7.78 -6.55 11.10
CA LEU A 247 -9.23 -6.63 10.86
C LEU A 247 -9.86 -7.83 11.56
N GLY A 248 -9.11 -8.93 11.74
CA GLY A 248 -9.56 -10.11 12.48
C GLY A 248 -9.85 -9.82 13.95
N ASP A 249 -9.19 -8.81 14.53
CA ASP A 249 -9.42 -8.34 15.90
C ASP A 249 -10.66 -7.44 16.02
N LEU A 250 -11.32 -7.12 14.92
CA LEU A 250 -12.54 -6.31 14.83
C LEU A 250 -12.45 -4.99 15.60
N PRO A 251 -11.47 -4.11 15.32
CA PRO A 251 -11.38 -2.82 16.00
C PRO A 251 -12.62 -1.98 15.73
N GLU A 252 -13.05 -1.18 16.71
CA GLU A 252 -14.18 -0.28 16.56
C GLU A 252 -13.99 0.65 15.34
N PRO A 253 -15.01 0.79 14.49
CA PRO A 253 -14.92 1.68 13.32
C PRO A 253 -14.57 3.11 13.75
N GLU A 254 -13.53 3.70 13.14
CA GLU A 254 -13.15 5.10 13.36
C GLU A 254 -13.90 5.98 12.36
N ASP A 255 -14.75 6.89 12.86
CA ASP A 255 -15.39 7.90 12.03
C ASP A 255 -14.37 8.99 11.66
N PHE A 256 -14.30 9.31 10.39
CA PHE A 256 -13.51 10.45 9.91
C PHE A 256 -14.28 11.21 8.82
N THR A 257 -14.08 12.50 8.80
CA THR A 257 -14.71 13.36 7.82
C THR A 257 -14.08 13.06 6.45
N MET A 258 -14.92 12.77 5.46
CA MET A 258 -14.45 12.73 4.08
C MET A 258 -14.02 14.14 3.69
N GLU A 259 -12.82 14.28 3.15
CA GLU A 259 -12.45 15.53 2.50
C GLU A 259 -13.22 15.60 1.19
N GLU A 260 -14.20 16.53 1.12
CA GLU A 260 -14.84 16.89 -0.15
C GLU A 260 -13.80 17.64 -0.99
N GLU A 261 -13.39 17.06 -2.12
CA GLU A 261 -12.62 17.78 -3.15
C GLU A 261 -13.48 18.73 -3.94
#